data_d17558db124f29f2658e14ac6499e0a5
#
_entry.id   d17558db124f29f2658e14ac6499e0a5
#
_cell.length_a   1.000
_cell.length_b   1.000
_cell.length_c   1.000
_cell.angle_alpha   90.00
_cell.angle_beta   90.00
_cell.angle_gamma   90.00
#
_symmetry.space_group_name_H-M   'P 1'
#
loop_
_entity.id
_entity.type
_entity.pdbx_description
1 polymer ?
#
loop_
_entity_poly.entity_id
_entity_poly.type
_entity_poly.pdbx_seq_one_letter_code
_entity_poly.pdbx_strand_id
1 'polypeptide(L)'
;DADADADAAKTKTTADGEPDAMAMGKGKRAGGQVNLFDPAASASRFITRRFGFGGALVFIGLLASVEGGEIVKAVLEDVTEKTGTGEEVVTESGLKYVDLKIGGGKSATKGDFVGIQLKLSDANDPSKVFVDTTAKGGRKIAFVYQRRPLLSPVFPGLEEAVSGMKRGGTRRFTAPPELGYGSEKVMLPDGTVVPGGTTLAVEVSLEEVSAMYV
;
A
#
# COMPACT_ATOMS: atom_id res chain seq x y z
N ASP A 1 -47.31 49.92 1.18
CA ASP A 1 -46.75 50.93 0.23
C ASP A 1 -45.74 50.22 -0.60
N ALA A 2 -46.10 49.81 -1.76
CA ALA A 2 -46.07 50.50 -3.06
C ALA A 2 -44.63 50.48 -3.62
N ASP A 3 -44.28 50.09 -4.77
CA ASP A 3 -44.88 49.82 -6.08
C ASP A 3 -43.75 49.21 -6.93
N ALA A 4 -44.01 48.16 -7.71
CA ALA A 4 -44.33 48.19 -9.13
C ALA A 4 -43.22 48.79 -10.00
N ASP A 5 -42.71 48.14 -11.03
CA ASP A 5 -43.20 47.83 -12.35
C ASP A 5 -42.12 46.98 -13.10
N ALA A 6 -42.37 45.87 -13.68
CA ALA A 6 -42.97 45.58 -14.96
C ALA A 6 -42.34 46.31 -16.16
N ASP A 7 -41.73 45.56 -17.08
CA ASP A 7 -42.10 45.52 -18.50
C ASP A 7 -41.28 44.41 -19.24
N ALA A 8 -41.85 43.64 -19.77
CA ALA A 8 -42.44 42.86 -20.81
C ALA A 8 -41.85 43.07 -22.22
N ALA A 9 -41.73 41.90 -22.85
CA ALA A 9 -41.88 41.57 -24.25
C ALA A 9 -40.70 41.88 -25.20
N LYS A 10 -40.25 40.96 -26.02
CA LYS A 10 -40.97 40.34 -27.14
C LYS A 10 -40.18 39.20 -27.78
N THR A 11 -40.87 38.13 -27.96
CA THR A 11 -40.71 37.05 -28.93
C THR A 11 -40.25 37.53 -30.32
N LYS A 12 -39.30 36.78 -30.90
CA LYS A 12 -39.39 36.42 -32.32
C LYS A 12 -38.62 35.16 -32.63
N THR A 13 -39.40 34.16 -32.96
CA THR A 13 -39.05 32.92 -33.68
C THR A 13 -38.67 33.30 -35.12
N THR A 14 -37.61 32.74 -35.64
CA THR A 14 -37.57 32.26 -37.04
C THR A 14 -36.51 31.15 -37.16
N ALA A 15 -36.94 30.18 -37.88
CA ALA A 15 -36.29 28.89 -38.18
C ALA A 15 -35.19 29.03 -39.21
N ASP A 16 -34.49 27.89 -39.34
CA ASP A 16 -33.67 27.40 -40.44
C ASP A 16 -32.23 27.92 -40.57
N GLY A 17 -31.33 26.95 -40.58
CA GLY A 17 -29.95 27.11 -41.01
C GLY A 17 -28.99 26.09 -40.38
N GLU A 18 -28.63 25.15 -41.16
CA GLU A 18 -27.68 24.04 -40.98
C GLU A 18 -26.39 24.36 -40.24
N PRO A 19 -25.69 23.31 -39.77
CA PRO A 19 -24.47 23.45 -38.96
C PRO A 19 -23.26 23.65 -39.85
N ASP A 20 -22.63 24.80 -39.75
CA ASP A 20 -21.31 25.02 -40.31
C ASP A 20 -20.25 24.43 -39.40
N ALA A 21 -19.56 23.44 -39.95
CA ALA A 21 -18.35 22.86 -39.43
C ALA A 21 -17.20 23.88 -39.47
N MET A 22 -16.25 23.67 -38.55
CA MET A 22 -14.91 24.21 -38.56
C MET A 22 -14.68 25.64 -38.05
N ALA A 23 -14.47 25.72 -36.74
CA ALA A 23 -13.47 26.63 -36.21
C ALA A 23 -12.40 25.87 -35.49
N MET A 24 -11.45 25.36 -36.24
CA MET A 24 -10.21 24.76 -35.82
C MET A 24 -9.35 25.82 -35.15
N GLY A 25 -9.41 25.90 -33.82
CA GLY A 25 -8.53 26.75 -33.02
C GLY A 25 -7.07 26.37 -33.28
N LYS A 26 -6.35 27.27 -33.92
CA LYS A 26 -4.88 27.23 -34.03
C LYS A 26 -4.25 27.32 -32.65
N GLY A 27 -4.10 26.16 -31.99
CA GLY A 27 -3.20 26.03 -30.87
C GLY A 27 -1.77 26.27 -31.35
N LYS A 28 -1.13 27.32 -30.86
CA LYS A 28 0.31 27.56 -31.00
C LYS A 28 1.06 26.31 -30.54
N ARG A 29 1.58 25.56 -31.50
CA ARG A 29 2.58 24.52 -31.20
C ARG A 29 3.82 25.27 -30.72
N ALA A 30 4.11 25.13 -29.41
CA ALA A 30 5.43 25.43 -28.90
C ALA A 30 6.42 24.53 -29.65
N GLY A 31 7.21 25.14 -30.52
CA GLY A 31 8.28 24.47 -31.25
C GLY A 31 9.39 24.11 -30.28
N GLY A 32 9.29 22.94 -29.63
CA GLY A 32 10.45 22.34 -29.03
C GLY A 32 11.42 22.03 -30.16
N GLN A 33 12.60 22.64 -30.15
CA GLN A 33 13.71 22.29 -31.03
C GLN A 33 14.03 20.83 -30.77
N VAL A 34 13.58 19.96 -31.69
CA VAL A 34 13.96 18.55 -31.67
C VAL A 34 15.42 18.53 -32.11
N ASN A 35 16.33 18.18 -31.19
CA ASN A 35 17.71 17.94 -31.48
C ASN A 35 17.78 16.86 -32.58
N LEU A 36 18.19 17.24 -33.81
CA LEU A 36 18.24 16.32 -34.94
C LEU A 36 19.26 15.17 -34.76
N PHE A 37 20.05 15.23 -33.69
CA PHE A 37 21.11 14.27 -33.37
C PHE A 37 20.79 13.37 -32.16
N ASP A 38 19.54 13.29 -31.72
CA ASP A 38 19.17 12.30 -30.70
C ASP A 38 18.89 10.95 -31.38
N PRO A 39 19.83 9.99 -31.29
CA PRO A 39 19.68 8.68 -31.93
C PRO A 39 18.50 7.89 -31.34
N ALA A 40 18.15 8.12 -30.08
CA ALA A 40 17.04 7.45 -29.42
C ALA A 40 15.69 7.96 -29.96
N ALA A 41 15.54 9.26 -30.13
CA ALA A 41 14.33 9.86 -30.71
C ALA A 41 14.14 9.49 -32.20
N SER A 42 15.24 9.34 -32.92
CA SER A 42 15.23 8.93 -34.33
C SER A 42 14.86 7.46 -34.49
N ALA A 43 15.41 6.59 -33.65
CA ALA A 43 15.12 5.17 -33.61
C ALA A 43 13.65 4.90 -33.22
N SER A 44 13.14 5.58 -32.20
CA SER A 44 11.76 5.44 -31.75
C SER A 44 10.75 5.80 -32.82
N ARG A 45 10.99 6.91 -33.56
CA ARG A 45 10.11 7.33 -34.68
C ARG A 45 10.15 6.34 -35.86
N PHE A 46 11.31 5.76 -36.16
CA PHE A 46 11.45 4.79 -37.24
C PHE A 46 10.72 3.49 -36.89
N ILE A 47 10.86 3.00 -35.68
CA ILE A 47 10.23 1.76 -35.21
C ILE A 47 8.71 1.92 -35.15
N THR A 48 8.22 3.03 -34.62
CA THR A 48 6.76 3.26 -34.50
C THR A 48 6.07 3.41 -35.85
N ARG A 49 6.72 4.02 -36.84
CA ARG A 49 6.15 4.18 -38.17
C ARG A 49 6.12 2.90 -38.98
N ARG A 50 7.11 2.02 -38.86
CA ARG A 50 7.24 0.84 -39.71
C ARG A 50 6.62 -0.42 -39.10
N PHE A 51 6.64 -0.54 -37.79
CA PHE A 51 6.19 -1.74 -37.09
C PHE A 51 4.98 -1.50 -36.19
N GLY A 52 4.48 -0.29 -36.11
CA GLY A 52 3.37 0.06 -35.26
C GLY A 52 3.67 -0.11 -33.75
N PHE A 53 2.63 -0.03 -32.94
CA PHE A 53 2.76 -0.17 -31.50
C PHE A 53 3.25 -1.56 -31.05
N GLY A 54 2.85 -2.62 -31.80
CA GLY A 54 3.30 -3.99 -31.55
C GLY A 54 4.80 -4.19 -31.74
N GLY A 55 5.39 -3.59 -32.77
CA GLY A 55 6.83 -3.65 -33.00
C GLY A 55 7.66 -2.92 -31.95
N ALA A 56 7.12 -1.79 -31.44
CA ALA A 56 7.75 -1.09 -30.33
C ALA A 56 7.79 -1.93 -29.05
N LEU A 57 6.70 -2.64 -28.73
CA LEU A 57 6.65 -3.55 -27.59
C LEU A 57 7.61 -4.75 -27.74
N VAL A 58 7.71 -5.32 -28.94
CA VAL A 58 8.67 -6.41 -29.23
C VAL A 58 10.10 -5.92 -29.07
N PHE A 59 10.42 -4.70 -29.54
CA PHE A 59 11.76 -4.13 -29.42
C PHE A 59 12.11 -3.81 -27.96
N ILE A 60 11.18 -3.27 -27.17
CA ILE A 60 11.34 -3.06 -25.72
C ILE A 60 11.52 -4.41 -25.02
N GLY A 61 10.74 -5.43 -25.40
CA GLY A 61 10.89 -6.78 -24.87
C GLY A 61 12.26 -7.40 -25.19
N LEU A 62 12.80 -7.12 -26.37
CA LEU A 62 14.10 -7.62 -26.80
C LEU A 62 15.26 -6.90 -26.10
N LEU A 63 15.15 -5.59 -25.90
CA LEU A 63 16.13 -4.84 -25.08
C LEU A 63 16.08 -5.28 -23.62
N ALA A 64 14.88 -5.51 -23.08
CA ALA A 64 14.71 -6.02 -21.72
C ALA A 64 15.26 -7.45 -21.56
N SER A 65 15.29 -8.26 -22.62
CA SER A 65 15.80 -9.64 -22.55
C SER A 65 17.32 -9.72 -22.59
N VAL A 66 18.02 -8.73 -23.18
CA VAL A 66 19.48 -8.77 -23.35
C VAL A 66 20.22 -8.18 -22.13
N GLU A 67 19.70 -7.13 -21.51
CA GLU A 67 20.34 -6.51 -20.33
C GLU A 67 19.35 -6.34 -19.14
N GLY A 68 18.06 -6.46 -19.38
CA GLY A 68 17.00 -6.26 -18.38
C GLY A 68 16.61 -7.51 -17.62
N GLY A 69 17.04 -8.69 -18.04
CA GLY A 69 16.67 -9.96 -17.40
C GLY A 69 17.02 -10.00 -15.92
N GLU A 70 18.17 -9.49 -15.54
CA GLU A 70 18.63 -9.42 -14.14
C GLU A 70 17.85 -8.35 -13.36
N ILE A 71 17.55 -7.20 -13.98
CA ILE A 71 16.77 -6.13 -13.33
C ILE A 71 15.31 -6.56 -13.14
N VAL A 72 14.71 -7.16 -14.18
CA VAL A 72 13.35 -7.68 -14.10
C VAL A 72 13.27 -8.81 -13.09
N LYS A 73 14.25 -9.71 -13.04
CA LYS A 73 14.34 -10.78 -12.06
C LYS A 73 14.50 -10.22 -10.66
N ALA A 74 15.39 -9.26 -10.43
CA ALA A 74 15.58 -8.62 -9.14
C ALA A 74 14.31 -7.89 -8.65
N VAL A 75 13.61 -7.18 -9.54
CA VAL A 75 12.34 -6.52 -9.22
C VAL A 75 11.23 -7.55 -8.95
N LEU A 76 11.13 -8.62 -9.75
CA LEU A 76 10.17 -9.70 -9.52
C LEU A 76 10.47 -10.45 -8.22
N GLU A 77 11.73 -10.71 -7.90
CA GLU A 77 12.12 -11.35 -6.66
C GLU A 77 11.80 -10.49 -5.44
N ASP A 78 11.95 -9.16 -5.54
CA ASP A 78 11.63 -8.24 -4.44
C ASP A 78 10.11 -8.04 -4.24
N VAL A 79 9.31 -8.22 -5.30
CA VAL A 79 7.84 -8.13 -5.26
C VAL A 79 7.18 -9.49 -4.97
N THR A 80 7.88 -10.60 -5.21
CA THR A 80 7.31 -11.94 -5.03
C THR A 80 7.33 -12.34 -3.55
N GLU A 81 6.19 -12.75 -3.06
CA GLU A 81 6.06 -13.36 -1.73
C GLU A 81 6.80 -14.70 -1.68
N LYS A 82 7.62 -14.91 -0.66
CA LYS A 82 8.39 -16.14 -0.46
C LYS A 82 7.89 -16.86 0.79
N THR A 83 7.95 -18.17 0.77
CA THR A 83 7.74 -18.98 1.99
C THR A 83 8.80 -18.59 3.02
N GLY A 84 8.41 -18.43 4.26
CA GLY A 84 9.34 -18.14 5.35
C GLY A 84 10.35 -19.27 5.55
N THR A 85 11.49 -18.93 6.12
CA THR A 85 12.57 -19.90 6.40
C THR A 85 12.21 -20.88 7.49
N GLY A 86 11.23 -20.56 8.34
CA GLY A 86 10.86 -21.34 9.51
C GLY A 86 11.90 -21.27 10.64
N GLU A 87 12.96 -20.50 10.50
CA GLU A 87 13.96 -20.29 11.54
C GLU A 87 13.45 -19.33 12.61
N GLU A 88 13.69 -19.68 13.88
CA GLU A 88 13.41 -18.79 15.01
C GLU A 88 14.51 -17.73 15.11
N VAL A 89 14.10 -16.48 15.07
CA VAL A 89 14.97 -15.32 15.28
C VAL A 89 14.68 -14.73 16.65
N VAL A 90 15.73 -14.41 17.41
CA VAL A 90 15.64 -13.74 18.71
C VAL A 90 16.20 -12.33 18.56
N THR A 91 15.40 -11.33 18.90
CA THR A 91 15.83 -9.93 18.87
C THR A 91 16.62 -9.55 20.12
N GLU A 92 17.24 -8.38 20.12
CA GLU A 92 17.97 -7.85 21.28
C GLU A 92 17.07 -7.64 22.51
N SER A 93 15.78 -7.35 22.29
CA SER A 93 14.76 -7.21 23.34
C SER A 93 14.29 -8.54 23.92
N GLY A 94 14.67 -9.67 23.32
CA GLY A 94 14.23 -11.01 23.70
C GLY A 94 12.93 -11.47 23.01
N LEU A 95 12.42 -10.72 22.04
CA LEU A 95 11.30 -11.16 21.22
C LEU A 95 11.73 -12.34 20.34
N LYS A 96 10.97 -13.44 20.38
CA LYS A 96 11.20 -14.62 19.53
C LYS A 96 10.17 -14.66 18.43
N TYR A 97 10.63 -14.71 17.17
CA TYR A 97 9.73 -14.77 16.05
C TYR A 97 10.16 -15.74 14.96
N VAL A 98 9.20 -16.18 14.17
CA VAL A 98 9.38 -17.00 12.97
C VAL A 98 8.63 -16.37 11.82
N ASP A 99 9.30 -16.17 10.70
CA ASP A 99 8.66 -15.74 9.47
C ASP A 99 7.98 -16.93 8.79
N LEU A 100 6.64 -16.91 8.75
CA LEU A 100 5.84 -17.92 8.05
C LEU A 100 5.80 -17.62 6.56
N LYS A 101 5.77 -16.33 6.22
CA LYS A 101 5.74 -15.82 4.86
C LYS A 101 6.51 -14.52 4.79
N ILE A 102 7.42 -14.42 3.84
CA ILE A 102 8.17 -13.19 3.56
C ILE A 102 7.43 -12.43 2.47
N GLY A 103 6.98 -11.21 2.78
CA GLY A 103 6.31 -10.36 1.81
C GLY A 103 7.26 -9.82 0.76
N GLY A 104 6.70 -9.47 -0.41
CA GLY A 104 7.45 -8.86 -1.51
C GLY A 104 7.23 -7.36 -1.68
N GLY A 105 6.47 -6.74 -0.76
CA GLY A 105 6.13 -5.32 -0.87
C GLY A 105 7.06 -4.39 -0.09
N LYS A 106 6.61 -3.15 0.08
CA LYS A 106 7.30 -2.13 0.87
C LYS A 106 7.36 -2.52 2.36
N SER A 107 8.47 -2.28 3.03
CA SER A 107 8.60 -2.35 4.48
C SER A 107 8.10 -1.06 5.15
N ALA A 108 7.58 -1.18 6.38
CA ALA A 108 7.14 -0.04 7.15
C ALA A 108 8.32 0.83 7.59
N THR A 109 8.19 2.13 7.41
CA THR A 109 9.11 3.17 7.90
C THR A 109 8.39 4.06 8.90
N LYS A 110 9.15 4.73 9.77
CA LYS A 110 8.59 5.62 10.80
C LYS A 110 7.62 6.64 10.20
N GLY A 111 6.40 6.70 10.74
CA GLY A 111 5.35 7.59 10.26
C GLY A 111 4.47 6.99 9.15
N ASP A 112 4.80 5.82 8.62
CA ASP A 112 3.93 5.14 7.67
C ASP A 112 2.63 4.67 8.36
N PHE A 113 1.56 4.68 7.60
CA PHE A 113 0.30 4.05 7.98
C PHE A 113 0.39 2.56 7.69
N VAL A 114 0.16 1.74 8.71
CA VAL A 114 0.30 0.28 8.65
C VAL A 114 -1.03 -0.37 8.94
N GLY A 115 -1.46 -1.25 8.04
CA GLY A 115 -2.64 -2.10 8.19
C GLY A 115 -2.23 -3.56 8.37
N ILE A 116 -2.68 -4.16 9.47
CA ILE A 116 -2.36 -5.55 9.82
C ILE A 116 -3.62 -6.39 10.05
N GLN A 117 -3.48 -7.69 9.83
CA GLN A 117 -4.34 -8.68 10.46
C GLN A 117 -3.61 -9.28 11.65
N LEU A 118 -4.32 -9.49 12.74
CA LEU A 118 -3.78 -9.92 14.02
C LEU A 118 -4.61 -11.05 14.59
N LYS A 119 -3.92 -12.12 15.00
CA LYS A 119 -4.46 -13.12 15.90
C LYS A 119 -3.61 -13.15 17.17
N LEU A 120 -4.24 -12.85 18.29
CA LEU A 120 -3.61 -12.71 19.60
C LEU A 120 -4.23 -13.71 20.57
N SER A 121 -3.42 -14.55 21.18
CA SER A 121 -3.83 -15.55 22.15
C SER A 121 -2.89 -15.63 23.34
N ASP A 122 -3.30 -16.32 24.39
CA ASP A 122 -2.41 -16.67 25.49
C ASP A 122 -1.41 -17.75 25.03
N ALA A 123 -0.12 -17.53 25.26
CA ALA A 123 0.90 -18.50 24.89
C ALA A 123 0.80 -19.80 25.71
N ASN A 124 0.27 -19.74 26.94
CA ASN A 124 0.07 -20.89 27.81
C ASN A 124 -1.25 -21.62 27.55
N ASP A 125 -2.25 -20.91 26.98
CA ASP A 125 -3.55 -21.47 26.63
C ASP A 125 -3.98 -20.96 25.24
N PRO A 126 -3.59 -21.64 24.16
CA PRO A 126 -3.91 -21.24 22.79
C PRO A 126 -5.42 -21.19 22.47
N SER A 127 -6.26 -21.82 23.30
CA SER A 127 -7.71 -21.77 23.15
C SER A 127 -8.28 -20.40 23.55
N LYS A 128 -7.53 -19.66 24.36
CA LYS A 128 -7.89 -18.34 24.84
C LYS A 128 -7.42 -17.27 23.84
N VAL A 129 -8.27 -16.99 22.89
CA VAL A 129 -8.02 -15.95 21.87
C VAL A 129 -8.58 -14.62 22.36
N PHE A 130 -7.73 -13.60 22.39
CA PHE A 130 -8.09 -12.23 22.80
C PHE A 130 -8.51 -11.37 21.61
N VAL A 131 -7.81 -11.51 20.47
CA VAL A 131 -8.13 -10.78 19.23
C VAL A 131 -7.99 -11.76 18.07
N ASP A 132 -8.93 -11.74 17.15
CA ASP A 132 -8.84 -12.43 15.88
C ASP A 132 -9.48 -11.57 14.79
N THR A 133 -8.65 -10.87 14.05
CA THR A 133 -9.09 -10.06 12.91
C THR A 133 -9.12 -10.85 11.60
N THR A 134 -8.63 -12.09 11.62
CA THR A 134 -8.60 -12.98 10.45
C THR A 134 -9.93 -13.71 10.27
N ALA A 135 -10.71 -13.80 11.35
CA ALA A 135 -12.04 -14.40 11.33
C ALA A 135 -12.99 -13.64 10.39
N LYS A 136 -13.99 -14.35 9.87
CA LYS A 136 -14.98 -13.78 8.95
C LYS A 136 -15.67 -12.57 9.56
N GLY A 137 -15.51 -11.41 8.94
CA GLY A 137 -16.03 -10.13 9.44
C GLY A 137 -15.07 -9.36 10.36
N GLY A 138 -13.88 -9.89 10.63
CA GLY A 138 -12.82 -9.18 11.36
C GLY A 138 -12.34 -7.93 10.61
N ARG A 139 -12.05 -6.88 11.38
CA ARG A 139 -11.53 -5.63 10.82
C ARG A 139 -10.03 -5.58 10.98
N LYS A 140 -9.32 -5.18 9.92
CA LYS A 140 -7.89 -4.88 9.98
C LYS A 140 -7.63 -3.83 11.04
N ILE A 141 -6.53 -4.01 11.76
CA ILE A 141 -6.03 -3.02 12.71
C ILE A 141 -5.11 -2.09 11.93
N ALA A 142 -5.34 -0.79 12.06
CA ALA A 142 -4.57 0.22 11.40
C ALA A 142 -3.95 1.17 12.42
N PHE A 143 -2.66 1.47 12.27
CA PHE A 143 -1.92 2.37 13.15
C PHE A 143 -0.79 3.06 12.40
N VAL A 144 -0.25 4.12 13.01
CA VAL A 144 0.93 4.82 12.48
C VAL A 144 2.18 4.24 13.12
N TYR A 145 3.06 3.69 12.29
CA TYR A 145 4.26 3.00 12.75
C TYR A 145 5.22 3.94 13.49
N GLN A 146 5.68 3.52 14.64
CA GLN A 146 6.55 4.27 15.55
C GLN A 146 5.97 5.60 16.04
N ARG A 147 4.65 5.74 16.10
CA ARG A 147 3.97 6.88 16.73
C ARG A 147 3.66 6.56 18.19
N ARG A 148 3.83 7.53 19.06
CA ARG A 148 3.48 7.45 20.47
C ARG A 148 2.34 8.41 20.83
N PRO A 149 1.47 8.08 21.79
CA PRO A 149 1.42 6.81 22.53
C PRO A 149 0.88 5.66 21.65
N LEU A 150 1.26 4.42 22.01
CA LEU A 150 0.65 3.23 21.42
C LEU A 150 -0.80 3.08 21.91
N LEU A 151 -1.69 2.81 21.00
CA LEU A 151 -3.10 2.58 21.30
C LEU A 151 -3.42 1.09 21.17
N SER A 152 -4.08 0.52 22.20
CA SER A 152 -4.57 -0.85 22.18
C SER A 152 -5.44 -1.10 20.91
N PRO A 153 -5.25 -2.24 20.22
CA PRO A 153 -4.54 -3.44 20.64
C PRO A 153 -3.04 -3.48 20.26
N VAL A 154 -2.45 -2.37 19.82
CA VAL A 154 -1.01 -2.30 19.48
C VAL A 154 -0.19 -2.19 20.76
N PHE A 155 0.87 -2.97 20.86
CA PHE A 155 1.81 -3.04 21.98
C PHE A 155 3.26 -3.06 21.49
N PRO A 156 4.26 -2.84 22.35
CA PRO A 156 5.67 -2.70 21.93
C PRO A 156 6.19 -3.89 21.13
N GLY A 157 5.96 -5.12 21.57
CA GLY A 157 6.41 -6.30 20.86
C GLY A 157 5.76 -6.50 19.48
N LEU A 158 4.50 -6.06 19.31
CA LEU A 158 3.85 -6.09 17.99
C LEU A 158 4.52 -5.10 17.03
N GLU A 159 4.82 -3.90 17.51
CA GLU A 159 5.50 -2.89 16.69
C GLU A 159 6.91 -3.35 16.31
N GLU A 160 7.64 -3.96 17.24
CA GLU A 160 8.94 -4.57 16.98
C GLU A 160 8.84 -5.74 16.00
N ALA A 161 7.84 -6.60 16.14
CA ALA A 161 7.61 -7.71 15.22
C ALA A 161 7.29 -7.24 13.79
N VAL A 162 6.65 -6.10 13.61
CA VAL A 162 6.38 -5.51 12.29
C VAL A 162 7.64 -4.90 11.69
N SER A 163 8.65 -4.57 12.51
CA SER A 163 9.92 -4.04 12.02
C SER A 163 10.58 -5.02 11.03
N GLY A 164 10.99 -4.51 9.89
CA GLY A 164 11.64 -5.30 8.84
C GLY A 164 10.69 -6.22 8.05
N MET A 165 9.42 -6.35 8.44
CA MET A 165 8.45 -7.06 7.60
C MET A 165 8.17 -6.28 6.32
N LYS A 166 7.99 -7.01 5.22
CA LYS A 166 7.48 -6.45 3.96
C LYS A 166 5.99 -6.71 3.82
N ARG A 167 5.28 -5.84 3.12
CA ARG A 167 3.85 -6.02 2.82
C ARG A 167 3.60 -7.38 2.17
N GLY A 168 2.57 -8.07 2.62
CA GLY A 168 2.23 -9.45 2.24
C GLY A 168 2.91 -10.52 3.10
N GLY A 169 3.77 -10.12 4.05
CA GLY A 169 4.44 -11.04 4.98
C GLY A 169 3.55 -11.44 6.15
N THR A 170 3.81 -12.63 6.69
CA THR A 170 3.18 -13.17 7.90
C THR A 170 4.25 -13.65 8.86
N ARG A 171 4.16 -13.21 10.09
CA ARG A 171 5.11 -13.54 11.18
C ARG A 171 4.36 -14.04 12.39
N ARG A 172 4.89 -15.07 13.00
CA ARG A 172 4.45 -15.56 14.31
C ARG A 172 5.50 -15.25 15.34
N PHE A 173 5.08 -14.77 16.51
CA PHE A 173 6.00 -14.44 17.58
C PHE A 173 5.39 -14.65 18.96
N THR A 174 6.25 -14.72 19.95
CA THR A 174 5.87 -14.78 21.36
C THR A 174 6.41 -13.54 22.05
N ALA A 175 5.52 -12.78 22.67
CA ALA A 175 5.86 -11.57 23.41
C ALA A 175 5.75 -11.85 24.92
N PRO A 176 6.84 -11.72 25.68
CA PRO A 176 6.77 -11.72 27.14
C PRO A 176 5.98 -10.51 27.63
N PRO A 177 5.52 -10.51 28.90
CA PRO A 177 4.68 -9.43 29.44
C PRO A 177 5.27 -8.03 29.25
N GLU A 178 6.59 -7.89 29.36
CA GLU A 178 7.32 -6.61 29.24
C GLU A 178 7.20 -6.00 27.82
N LEU A 179 7.15 -6.85 26.80
CA LEU A 179 6.94 -6.48 25.41
C LEU A 179 5.47 -6.54 24.98
N GLY A 180 4.61 -7.11 25.85
CA GLY A 180 3.17 -7.20 25.69
C GLY A 180 2.43 -6.02 26.34
N TYR A 181 1.45 -6.34 27.15
CA TYR A 181 0.63 -5.38 27.88
C TYR A 181 1.12 -5.10 29.32
N GLY A 182 2.22 -5.70 29.74
CA GLY A 182 2.79 -5.50 31.09
C GLY A 182 2.13 -6.34 32.15
N SER A 183 2.29 -5.89 33.41
CA SER A 183 1.79 -6.60 34.61
C SER A 183 0.35 -6.26 34.98
N GLU A 184 -0.25 -5.26 34.35
CA GLU A 184 -1.61 -4.84 34.61
C GLU A 184 -2.59 -5.44 33.58
N LYS A 185 -3.86 -5.61 34.02
CA LYS A 185 -4.93 -6.03 33.10
C LYS A 185 -5.23 -4.92 32.12
N VAL A 186 -5.38 -5.24 30.85
CA VAL A 186 -5.73 -4.30 29.79
C VAL A 186 -7.05 -4.71 29.16
N MET A 187 -7.93 -3.74 28.97
CA MET A 187 -9.17 -3.92 28.23
C MET A 187 -8.97 -3.47 26.79
N LEU A 188 -9.24 -4.36 25.86
CA LEU A 188 -9.17 -4.12 24.45
C LEU A 188 -10.39 -3.34 23.93
N PRO A 189 -10.35 -2.74 22.73
CA PRO A 189 -11.46 -1.94 22.18
C PRO A 189 -12.77 -2.70 22.00
N ASP A 190 -12.72 -4.02 21.88
CA ASP A 190 -13.88 -4.92 21.78
C ASP A 190 -14.46 -5.33 23.14
N GLY A 191 -13.86 -4.85 24.24
CA GLY A 191 -14.24 -5.19 25.61
C GLY A 191 -13.56 -6.45 26.15
N THR A 192 -12.77 -7.16 25.36
CA THR A 192 -11.99 -8.32 25.83
C THR A 192 -10.93 -7.87 26.83
N VAL A 193 -10.77 -8.62 27.92
CA VAL A 193 -9.78 -8.33 28.97
C VAL A 193 -8.60 -9.27 28.83
N VAL A 194 -7.42 -8.71 28.67
CA VAL A 194 -6.16 -9.43 28.75
C VAL A 194 -5.63 -9.35 30.18
N PRO A 195 -5.41 -10.48 30.88
CA PRO A 195 -4.83 -10.46 32.21
C PRO A 195 -3.42 -9.90 32.23
N GLY A 196 -3.05 -9.24 33.31
CA GLY A 196 -1.68 -8.79 33.50
C GLY A 196 -0.70 -9.97 33.62
N GLY A 197 0.53 -9.76 33.18
CA GLY A 197 1.58 -10.78 33.20
C GLY A 197 1.38 -11.91 32.19
N THR A 198 0.47 -11.78 31.23
CA THR A 198 0.23 -12.78 30.19
C THR A 198 1.32 -12.74 29.13
N THR A 199 1.94 -13.89 28.87
CA THR A 199 2.78 -14.08 27.67
C THR A 199 1.87 -14.27 26.45
N LEU A 200 2.09 -13.50 25.42
CA LEU A 200 1.22 -13.46 24.26
C LEU A 200 1.79 -14.26 23.10
N ALA A 201 0.99 -15.15 22.53
CA ALA A 201 1.27 -15.78 21.25
C ALA A 201 0.52 -15.02 20.16
N VAL A 202 1.26 -14.59 19.17
CA VAL A 202 0.78 -13.64 18.16
C VAL A 202 1.10 -14.13 16.76
N GLU A 203 0.12 -14.02 15.88
CA GLU A 203 0.32 -14.14 14.43
C GLU A 203 -0.13 -12.84 13.79
N VAL A 204 0.77 -12.20 13.04
CA VAL A 204 0.54 -10.93 12.38
C VAL A 204 0.81 -11.04 10.89
N SER A 205 -0.12 -10.53 10.08
CA SER A 205 0.05 -10.38 8.63
C SER A 205 0.05 -8.90 8.29
N LEU A 206 1.11 -8.45 7.60
CA LEU A 206 1.28 -7.06 7.15
C LEU A 206 0.60 -6.89 5.79
N GLU A 207 -0.59 -6.30 5.79
CA GLU A 207 -1.44 -6.19 4.61
C GLU A 207 -1.21 -4.90 3.83
N GLU A 208 -0.97 -3.81 4.55
CA GLU A 208 -0.88 -2.48 3.94
C GLU A 208 0.24 -1.67 4.57
N VAL A 209 0.99 -0.97 3.72
CA VAL A 209 1.98 0.03 4.11
C VAL A 209 1.83 1.21 3.18
N SER A 210 1.38 2.34 3.71
CA SER A 210 1.16 3.58 2.96
C SER A 210 1.93 4.72 3.60
N ALA A 211 2.64 5.51 2.81
CA ALA A 211 3.27 6.73 3.30
C ALA A 211 2.17 7.71 3.74
N MET A 212 2.29 8.25 4.95
CA MET A 212 1.45 9.36 5.37
C MET A 212 2.07 10.63 4.77
N TYR A 213 1.40 11.20 3.76
CA TYR A 213 1.73 12.55 3.30
C TYR A 213 1.19 13.54 4.34
N VAL A 214 2.09 14.19 5.06
CA VAL A 214 1.80 15.31 5.97
C VAL A 214 1.97 16.61 5.20
#